data_74a8e6b204c0d82d478bd9187d0c42bc
#
_entry.id   74a8e6b204c0d82d478bd9187d0c42bc
#
_cell.length_a   1.000
_cell.length_b   1.000
_cell.length_c   1.000
_cell.angle_alpha   90.00
_cell.angle_beta   90.00
_cell.angle_gamma   90.00
#
_symmetry.space_group_name_H-M   'P 1'
#
loop_
_entity.id
_entity.type
_entity.pdbx_description
1 polymer ?
#
loop_
_entity_poly.entity_id
_entity_poly.type
_entity_poly.pdbx_seq_one_letter_code
_entity_poly.pdbx_strand_id
1 'polypeptide(L)'
;LHLSLRRQRQMCIRDRFNASVFTLAILTTVCYQLLSNFANDYGDGIKGTDNDERLGPKRILQSELISRVQLRQAIFVISAVAVLLTILLVYSAFGLSNTALTFLGMGFLAIVSAIRYTVGSNAYGYMGFGDLFVFLFFGCVSVLGSHYLYTYEFDLSLIFPAISIGLFSVGVLNINNMRDRVNDKKYGKTTIAVRLGAEKAALYQMALVGIPVILTVVYGLIYHAISFVVMSLIIIIPISLHLKVVFQKQNEKNFDLELK
;
A
#
# COMPACT_ATOMS: atom_id res chain seq x y z
N LEU A 1 -35.93 12.66 -7.91
CA LEU A 1 -35.48 11.30 -8.32
C LEU A 1 -34.04 11.00 -7.87
N HIS A 2 -33.09 11.92 -8.06
CA HIS A 2 -31.67 11.71 -7.69
C HIS A 2 -31.42 11.55 -6.17
N LEU A 3 -32.17 12.26 -5.33
CA LEU A 3 -32.05 12.18 -3.86
C LEU A 3 -32.62 10.85 -3.30
N SER A 4 -33.68 10.32 -3.92
CA SER A 4 -34.25 9.04 -3.53
C SER A 4 -33.33 7.85 -3.89
N LEU A 5 -32.68 7.90 -5.04
CA LEU A 5 -31.69 6.90 -5.45
C LEU A 5 -30.43 6.91 -4.57
N ARG A 6 -29.98 8.12 -4.12
CA ARG A 6 -28.88 8.20 -3.13
C ARG A 6 -29.25 7.62 -1.77
N ARG A 7 -30.48 7.89 -1.27
CA ARG A 7 -30.97 7.30 -0.02
C ARG A 7 -31.12 5.79 -0.13
N GLN A 8 -31.64 5.29 -1.25
CA GLN A 8 -31.73 3.85 -1.50
C GLN A 8 -30.35 3.19 -1.54
N ARG A 9 -29.35 3.77 -2.21
CA ARG A 9 -27.98 3.23 -2.21
C ARG A 9 -27.36 3.24 -0.81
N GLN A 10 -27.56 4.30 -0.01
CA GLN A 10 -27.08 4.34 1.37
C GLN A 10 -27.79 3.34 2.29
N MET A 11 -29.08 3.11 2.12
CA MET A 11 -29.82 2.06 2.82
C MET A 11 -29.28 0.67 2.43
N CYS A 12 -29.08 0.39 1.14
CA CYS A 12 -28.54 -0.90 0.69
C CYS A 12 -27.15 -1.21 1.25
N ILE A 13 -26.27 -0.22 1.41
CA ILE A 13 -24.95 -0.41 2.02
C ILE A 13 -25.09 -0.70 3.52
N ARG A 14 -25.96 0.02 4.22
CA ARG A 14 -26.20 -0.17 5.66
C ARG A 14 -26.81 -1.54 5.97
N ASP A 15 -27.70 -2.02 5.12
CA ASP A 15 -28.35 -3.33 5.27
C ASP A 15 -27.43 -4.51 4.90
N ARG A 16 -26.32 -4.24 4.20
CA ARG A 16 -25.31 -5.24 3.81
C ARG A 16 -24.09 -5.28 4.71
N PHE A 17 -24.03 -4.43 5.76
CA PHE A 17 -22.91 -4.46 6.69
C PHE A 17 -22.87 -5.80 7.44
N ASN A 18 -21.80 -6.55 7.22
CA ASN A 18 -21.53 -7.80 7.90
C ASN A 18 -20.32 -7.62 8.83
N ALA A 19 -20.57 -7.60 10.15
CA ALA A 19 -19.53 -7.39 11.15
C ALA A 19 -18.43 -8.47 11.10
N SER A 20 -18.77 -9.72 10.77
CA SER A 20 -17.78 -10.79 10.65
C SER A 20 -16.85 -10.56 9.46
N VAL A 21 -17.41 -10.19 8.29
CA VAL A 21 -16.61 -9.84 7.11
C VAL A 21 -15.74 -8.62 7.40
N PHE A 22 -16.26 -7.60 8.07
CA PHE A 22 -15.50 -6.40 8.45
C PHE A 22 -14.31 -6.74 9.36
N THR A 23 -14.57 -7.49 10.43
CA THR A 23 -13.51 -7.87 11.37
C THR A 23 -12.44 -8.74 10.70
N LEU A 24 -12.86 -9.74 9.92
CA LEU A 24 -11.94 -10.60 9.18
C LEU A 24 -11.14 -9.82 8.15
N ALA A 25 -11.74 -8.85 7.45
CA ALA A 25 -11.02 -8.00 6.48
C ALA A 25 -9.94 -7.16 7.17
N ILE A 26 -10.23 -6.56 8.33
CA ILE A 26 -9.23 -5.81 9.12
C ILE A 26 -8.11 -6.74 9.58
N LEU A 27 -8.44 -7.88 10.18
CA LEU A 27 -7.44 -8.84 10.68
C LEU A 27 -6.56 -9.37 9.54
N THR A 28 -7.15 -9.68 8.39
CA THR A 28 -6.41 -10.12 7.19
C THR A 28 -5.46 -9.02 6.70
N THR A 29 -5.93 -7.78 6.63
CA THR A 29 -5.11 -6.63 6.21
C THR A 29 -3.93 -6.39 7.15
N VAL A 30 -4.18 -6.39 8.46
CA VAL A 30 -3.11 -6.25 9.48
C VAL A 30 -2.11 -7.39 9.35
N CYS A 31 -2.59 -8.63 9.18
CA CYS A 31 -1.73 -9.80 9.02
C CYS A 31 -0.86 -9.71 7.76
N TYR A 32 -1.41 -9.26 6.63
CA TYR A 32 -0.64 -9.03 5.39
C TYR A 32 0.40 -7.92 5.56
N GLN A 33 0.06 -6.85 6.27
CA GLN A 33 1.00 -5.76 6.55
C GLN A 33 2.17 -6.24 7.43
N LEU A 34 1.88 -7.02 8.48
CA LEU A 34 2.93 -7.62 9.33
C LEU A 34 3.81 -8.58 8.53
N LEU A 35 3.21 -9.44 7.69
CA LEU A 35 3.95 -10.34 6.81
C LEU A 35 4.89 -9.59 5.88
N SER A 36 4.39 -8.54 5.23
CA SER A 36 5.18 -7.71 4.32
C SER A 36 6.35 -7.05 5.05
N ASN A 37 6.13 -6.50 6.25
CA ASN A 37 7.18 -5.87 7.03
C ASN A 37 8.24 -6.88 7.47
N PHE A 38 7.84 -8.05 7.98
CA PHE A 38 8.79 -9.09 8.41
C PHE A 38 9.57 -9.66 7.24
N ALA A 39 8.93 -9.91 6.11
CA ALA A 39 9.60 -10.38 4.90
C ALA A 39 10.58 -9.32 4.37
N ASN A 40 10.22 -8.04 4.45
CA ASN A 40 11.08 -6.94 4.06
C ASN A 40 12.33 -6.85 4.95
N ASP A 41 12.16 -6.85 6.27
CA ASP A 41 13.25 -6.82 7.23
C ASP A 41 14.18 -8.04 7.08
N TYR A 42 13.60 -9.22 6.82
CA TYR A 42 14.39 -10.44 6.59
C TYR A 42 15.18 -10.37 5.28
N GLY A 43 14.54 -9.98 4.18
CA GLY A 43 15.17 -9.92 2.86
C GLY A 43 16.25 -8.85 2.76
N ASP A 44 15.97 -7.64 3.23
CA ASP A 44 16.92 -6.53 3.24
C ASP A 44 18.09 -6.78 4.23
N GLY A 45 17.79 -7.41 5.39
CA GLY A 45 18.81 -7.79 6.36
C GLY A 45 19.76 -8.88 5.86
N ILE A 46 19.29 -9.86 5.06
CA ILE A 46 20.16 -10.89 4.45
C ILE A 46 21.04 -10.28 3.34
N LYS A 47 20.49 -9.36 2.56
CA LYS A 47 21.20 -8.73 1.45
C LYS A 47 22.12 -7.60 1.90
N GLY A 48 22.10 -7.24 3.18
CA GLY A 48 22.94 -6.21 3.77
C GLY A 48 22.49 -4.78 3.43
N THR A 49 21.31 -4.61 2.87
CA THR A 49 20.72 -3.28 2.59
C THR A 49 20.36 -2.58 3.90
N ASP A 50 19.91 -3.33 4.91
CA ASP A 50 19.70 -2.86 6.28
C ASP A 50 21.01 -2.93 7.06
N ASN A 51 21.75 -1.83 7.08
CA ASN A 51 23.06 -1.69 7.72
C ASN A 51 23.15 -0.34 8.47
N ASP A 52 24.30 -0.06 9.13
CA ASP A 52 24.50 1.14 9.93
C ASP A 52 24.61 2.45 9.10
N GLU A 53 24.80 2.35 7.78
CA GLU A 53 24.81 3.51 6.87
C GLU A 53 23.39 3.91 6.44
N ARG A 54 22.39 3.06 6.67
CA ARG A 54 20.99 3.34 6.37
C ARG A 54 20.44 4.45 7.25
N LEU A 55 19.80 5.44 6.66
CA LEU A 55 19.30 6.64 7.35
C LEU A 55 18.00 6.43 8.13
N GLY A 56 17.22 5.39 7.81
CA GLY A 56 15.94 5.09 8.48
C GLY A 56 16.09 4.47 9.87
N PRO A 57 14.99 4.28 10.61
CA PRO A 57 15.02 3.64 11.92
C PRO A 57 15.60 2.23 11.82
N LYS A 58 16.30 1.80 12.88
CA LYS A 58 16.87 0.45 12.92
C LYS A 58 15.80 -0.62 12.72
N ARG A 59 16.10 -1.55 11.83
CA ARG A 59 15.23 -2.70 11.54
C ARG A 59 15.42 -3.80 12.57
N ILE A 60 14.46 -4.73 12.65
CA ILE A 60 14.44 -5.79 13.68
C ILE A 60 15.72 -6.64 13.65
N LEU A 61 16.19 -7.05 12.47
CA LEU A 61 17.45 -7.81 12.38
C LEU A 61 18.68 -6.97 12.68
N GLN A 62 18.69 -5.69 12.29
CA GLN A 62 19.78 -4.77 12.56
C GLN A 62 19.89 -4.45 14.07
N SER A 63 18.79 -4.52 14.81
CA SER A 63 18.79 -4.29 16.27
C SER A 63 19.30 -5.49 17.07
N GLU A 64 19.55 -6.64 16.42
CA GLU A 64 19.98 -7.91 17.02
C GLU A 64 19.02 -8.49 18.09
N LEU A 65 17.82 -7.89 18.22
CA LEU A 65 16.80 -8.35 19.17
C LEU A 65 16.23 -9.72 18.79
N ILE A 66 16.23 -10.03 17.49
CA ILE A 66 15.68 -11.28 16.94
C ILE A 66 16.68 -11.87 15.94
N SER A 67 16.94 -13.17 16.07
CA SER A 67 17.82 -13.88 15.14
C SER A 67 17.14 -14.09 13.77
N ARG A 68 17.94 -14.32 12.72
CA ARG A 68 17.45 -14.64 11.37
C ARG A 68 16.52 -15.87 11.37
N VAL A 69 16.81 -16.87 12.22
CA VAL A 69 16.01 -18.09 12.34
C VAL A 69 14.64 -17.79 12.93
N GLN A 70 14.60 -16.98 14.01
CA GLN A 70 13.34 -16.56 14.64
C GLN A 70 12.49 -15.73 13.70
N LEU A 71 13.08 -14.78 12.97
CA LEU A 71 12.32 -13.96 12.02
C LEU A 71 11.76 -14.80 10.86
N ARG A 72 12.52 -15.78 10.35
CA ARG A 72 12.03 -16.73 9.35
C ARG A 72 10.87 -17.57 9.87
N GLN A 73 10.95 -18.03 11.11
CA GLN A 73 9.85 -18.77 11.75
C GLN A 73 8.61 -17.87 11.92
N ALA A 74 8.78 -16.61 12.32
CA ALA A 74 7.70 -15.64 12.42
C ALA A 74 7.02 -15.41 11.06
N ILE A 75 7.79 -15.28 9.97
CA ILE A 75 7.24 -15.16 8.61
C ILE A 75 6.41 -16.39 8.24
N PHE A 76 6.89 -17.59 8.57
CA PHE A 76 6.15 -18.83 8.30
C PHE A 76 4.83 -18.87 9.08
N VAL A 77 4.85 -18.56 10.37
CA VAL A 77 3.65 -18.57 11.23
C VAL A 77 2.65 -17.51 10.75
N ILE A 78 3.12 -16.28 10.48
CA ILE A 78 2.22 -15.21 10.04
C ILE A 78 1.65 -15.48 8.64
N SER A 79 2.40 -16.17 7.76
CA SER A 79 1.89 -16.62 6.47
C SER A 79 0.78 -17.65 6.63
N ALA A 80 0.92 -18.60 7.55
CA ALA A 80 -0.12 -19.60 7.84
C ALA A 80 -1.39 -18.92 8.41
N VAL A 81 -1.23 -17.94 9.32
CA VAL A 81 -2.35 -17.14 9.86
C VAL A 81 -2.99 -16.30 8.74
N ALA A 82 -2.20 -15.71 7.86
CA ALA A 82 -2.70 -14.94 6.71
C ALA A 82 -3.55 -15.81 5.77
N VAL A 83 -3.10 -17.03 5.47
CA VAL A 83 -3.88 -18.00 4.67
C VAL A 83 -5.19 -18.35 5.36
N LEU A 84 -5.15 -18.68 6.66
CA LEU A 84 -6.34 -19.00 7.43
C LEU A 84 -7.36 -17.84 7.44
N LEU A 85 -6.91 -16.63 7.75
CA LEU A 85 -7.76 -15.43 7.76
C LEU A 85 -8.35 -15.15 6.37
N THR A 86 -7.57 -15.34 5.31
CA THR A 86 -8.06 -15.19 3.93
C THR A 86 -9.17 -16.20 3.62
N ILE A 87 -8.98 -17.46 4.00
CA ILE A 87 -10.01 -18.50 3.80
C ILE A 87 -11.28 -18.16 4.58
N LEU A 88 -11.15 -17.78 5.85
CA LEU A 88 -12.29 -17.41 6.69
C LEU A 88 -13.02 -16.17 6.15
N LEU A 89 -12.30 -15.14 5.72
CA LEU A 89 -12.86 -13.93 5.11
C LEU A 89 -13.64 -14.26 3.84
N VAL A 90 -12.99 -14.97 2.92
CA VAL A 90 -13.58 -15.32 1.61
C VAL A 90 -14.77 -16.23 1.78
N TYR A 91 -14.71 -17.23 2.66
CA TYR A 91 -15.83 -18.10 2.95
C TYR A 91 -17.00 -17.35 3.61
N SER A 92 -16.70 -16.45 4.55
CA SER A 92 -17.71 -15.62 5.22
C SER A 92 -18.42 -14.66 4.26
N ALA A 93 -17.69 -14.16 3.22
CA ALA A 93 -18.25 -13.23 2.24
C ALA A 93 -18.99 -13.95 1.10
N PHE A 94 -18.44 -15.04 0.56
CA PHE A 94 -18.90 -15.63 -0.71
C PHE A 94 -19.35 -17.10 -0.62
N GLY A 95 -19.17 -17.74 0.55
CA GLY A 95 -19.40 -19.20 0.66
C GLY A 95 -18.51 -19.99 -0.30
N LEU A 96 -19.05 -21.10 -0.84
CA LEU A 96 -18.41 -21.92 -1.86
C LEU A 96 -18.89 -21.45 -3.24
N SER A 97 -18.14 -20.55 -3.88
CA SER A 97 -18.50 -19.96 -5.17
C SER A 97 -17.26 -19.75 -6.06
N ASN A 98 -17.48 -19.53 -7.35
CA ASN A 98 -16.38 -19.17 -8.26
C ASN A 98 -15.70 -17.84 -7.87
N THR A 99 -16.47 -16.90 -7.34
CA THR A 99 -15.94 -15.64 -6.80
C THR A 99 -14.98 -15.90 -5.62
N ALA A 100 -15.32 -16.86 -4.75
CA ALA A 100 -14.45 -17.26 -3.67
C ALA A 100 -13.08 -17.75 -4.17
N LEU A 101 -13.05 -18.56 -5.23
CA LEU A 101 -11.78 -19.02 -5.84
C LEU A 101 -10.94 -17.86 -6.37
N THR A 102 -11.57 -16.86 -6.98
CA THR A 102 -10.86 -15.66 -7.47
C THR A 102 -10.22 -14.87 -6.31
N PHE A 103 -10.97 -14.65 -5.23
CA PHE A 103 -10.46 -13.93 -4.06
C PHE A 103 -9.40 -14.72 -3.29
N LEU A 104 -9.53 -16.05 -3.20
CA LEU A 104 -8.47 -16.92 -2.66
C LEU A 104 -7.20 -16.83 -3.50
N GLY A 105 -7.32 -16.83 -4.83
CA GLY A 105 -6.19 -16.64 -5.75
C GLY A 105 -5.52 -15.28 -5.55
N MET A 106 -6.30 -14.19 -5.42
CA MET A 106 -5.75 -12.86 -5.12
C MET A 106 -5.05 -12.82 -3.76
N GLY A 107 -5.62 -13.44 -2.73
CA GLY A 107 -5.00 -13.53 -1.40
C GLY A 107 -3.69 -14.31 -1.44
N PHE A 108 -3.63 -15.42 -2.16
CA PHE A 108 -2.40 -16.17 -2.36
C PHE A 108 -1.33 -15.33 -3.08
N LEU A 109 -1.71 -14.63 -4.15
CA LEU A 109 -0.81 -13.72 -4.87
C LEU A 109 -0.31 -12.58 -3.97
N ALA A 110 -1.15 -12.04 -3.08
CA ALA A 110 -0.75 -11.02 -2.12
C ALA A 110 0.32 -11.53 -1.15
N ILE A 111 0.14 -12.74 -0.59
CA ILE A 111 1.11 -13.39 0.31
C ILE A 111 2.45 -13.64 -0.42
N VAL A 112 2.40 -14.23 -1.60
CA VAL A 112 3.59 -14.47 -2.42
C VAL A 112 4.29 -13.17 -2.77
N SER A 113 3.54 -12.13 -3.15
CA SER A 113 4.09 -10.81 -3.46
C SER A 113 4.75 -10.16 -2.24
N ALA A 114 4.13 -10.22 -1.06
CA ALA A 114 4.71 -9.69 0.17
C ALA A 114 6.08 -10.31 0.47
N ILE A 115 6.21 -11.63 0.30
CA ILE A 115 7.48 -12.35 0.53
C ILE A 115 8.49 -12.05 -0.58
N ARG A 116 8.08 -12.13 -1.85
CA ARG A 116 8.97 -11.97 -3.00
C ARG A 116 9.40 -10.53 -3.25
N TYR A 117 8.86 -9.58 -2.50
CA TYR A 117 9.28 -8.18 -2.58
C TYR A 117 10.78 -8.02 -2.32
N THR A 118 11.31 -8.65 -1.26
CA THR A 118 12.73 -8.57 -0.88
C THR A 118 13.41 -9.93 -0.76
N VAL A 119 12.66 -11.02 -0.55
CA VAL A 119 13.20 -12.36 -0.33
C VAL A 119 13.46 -13.10 -1.64
N GLY A 120 14.62 -13.74 -1.74
CA GLY A 120 15.05 -14.53 -2.89
C GLY A 120 15.96 -13.77 -3.86
N SER A 121 16.52 -14.50 -4.84
CA SER A 121 17.46 -13.96 -5.83
C SER A 121 16.84 -12.92 -6.76
N ASN A 122 15.57 -13.14 -7.17
CA ASN A 122 14.84 -12.29 -8.09
C ASN A 122 13.75 -11.51 -7.32
N ALA A 123 14.12 -10.85 -6.22
CA ALA A 123 13.21 -10.01 -5.45
C ALA A 123 12.81 -8.77 -6.28
N TYR A 124 11.51 -8.65 -6.60
CA TYR A 124 11.04 -7.62 -7.53
C TYR A 124 11.18 -6.19 -6.98
N GLY A 125 11.21 -6.00 -5.67
CA GLY A 125 11.51 -4.70 -5.05
C GLY A 125 12.91 -4.20 -5.38
N TYR A 126 13.88 -5.12 -5.55
CA TYR A 126 15.23 -4.81 -6.00
C TYR A 126 15.34 -4.49 -7.48
N MET A 127 14.32 -4.85 -8.27
CA MET A 127 14.26 -4.61 -9.73
C MET A 127 13.42 -3.39 -10.10
N GLY A 128 12.93 -2.62 -9.11
CA GLY A 128 12.14 -1.41 -9.33
C GLY A 128 10.66 -1.64 -9.62
N PHE A 129 10.15 -2.85 -9.41
CA PHE A 129 8.72 -3.14 -9.56
C PHE A 129 7.91 -2.89 -8.29
N GLY A 130 8.54 -2.44 -7.19
CA GLY A 130 7.86 -2.17 -5.93
C GLY A 130 6.68 -1.23 -6.07
N ASP A 131 6.86 -0.13 -6.79
CA ASP A 131 5.83 0.89 -7.01
C ASP A 131 4.59 0.31 -7.69
N LEU A 132 4.76 -0.55 -8.71
CA LEU A 132 3.65 -1.21 -9.40
C LEU A 132 2.86 -2.10 -8.46
N PHE A 133 3.53 -2.93 -7.67
CA PHE A 133 2.87 -3.86 -6.75
C PHE A 133 2.17 -3.12 -5.60
N VAL A 134 2.79 -2.06 -5.05
CA VAL A 134 2.14 -1.20 -4.06
C VAL A 134 0.90 -0.53 -4.65
N PHE A 135 0.98 0.03 -5.85
CA PHE A 135 -0.17 0.61 -6.53
C PHE A 135 -1.32 -0.39 -6.71
N LEU A 136 -1.02 -1.60 -7.19
CA LEU A 136 -2.03 -2.63 -7.43
C LEU A 136 -2.68 -3.13 -6.15
N PHE A 137 -1.89 -3.49 -5.13
CA PHE A 137 -2.43 -4.10 -3.91
C PHE A 137 -3.06 -3.08 -2.97
N PHE A 138 -2.42 -1.94 -2.74
CA PHE A 138 -2.93 -0.91 -1.83
C PHE A 138 -3.99 -0.01 -2.48
N GLY A 139 -3.96 0.15 -3.80
CA GLY A 139 -4.96 0.88 -4.55
C GLY A 139 -6.07 -0.02 -5.07
N CYS A 140 -5.80 -0.73 -6.17
CA CYS A 140 -6.85 -1.44 -6.90
C CYS A 140 -7.48 -2.58 -6.09
N VAL A 141 -6.67 -3.51 -5.58
CA VAL A 141 -7.18 -4.68 -4.84
C VAL A 141 -7.83 -4.25 -3.53
N SER A 142 -7.21 -3.33 -2.79
CA SER A 142 -7.75 -2.86 -1.51
C SER A 142 -9.08 -2.15 -1.69
N VAL A 143 -9.20 -1.19 -2.59
CA VAL A 143 -10.42 -0.38 -2.74
C VAL A 143 -11.53 -1.14 -3.44
N LEU A 144 -11.24 -1.71 -4.62
CA LEU A 144 -12.25 -2.43 -5.40
C LEU A 144 -12.63 -3.75 -4.74
N GLY A 145 -11.65 -4.47 -4.19
CA GLY A 145 -11.87 -5.73 -3.49
C GLY A 145 -12.70 -5.55 -2.22
N SER A 146 -12.40 -4.55 -1.40
CA SER A 146 -13.18 -4.28 -0.19
C SER A 146 -14.62 -3.86 -0.51
N HIS A 147 -14.85 -3.08 -1.55
CA HIS A 147 -16.21 -2.77 -2.00
C HIS A 147 -16.95 -4.04 -2.44
N TYR A 148 -16.29 -4.87 -3.25
CA TYR A 148 -16.89 -6.10 -3.77
C TYR A 148 -17.23 -7.12 -2.68
N LEU A 149 -16.47 -7.17 -1.57
CA LEU A 149 -16.78 -8.01 -0.41
C LEU A 149 -18.17 -7.78 0.18
N TYR A 150 -18.74 -6.58 0.02
CA TYR A 150 -20.03 -6.21 0.58
C TYR A 150 -21.15 -6.08 -0.44
N THR A 151 -20.83 -5.68 -1.67
CA THR A 151 -21.83 -5.34 -2.68
C THR A 151 -22.02 -6.41 -3.73
N TYR A 152 -21.02 -7.25 -3.95
CA TYR A 152 -20.95 -8.22 -5.05
C TYR A 152 -21.03 -7.56 -6.45
N GLU A 153 -20.76 -6.26 -6.50
CA GLU A 153 -20.84 -5.44 -7.72
C GLU A 153 -19.55 -4.67 -7.94
N PHE A 154 -19.16 -4.50 -9.20
CA PHE A 154 -18.12 -3.58 -9.60
C PHE A 154 -18.72 -2.20 -9.87
N ASP A 155 -18.26 -1.19 -9.14
CA ASP A 155 -18.61 0.21 -9.39
C ASP A 155 -17.41 0.92 -10.03
N LEU A 156 -17.55 1.27 -11.32
CA LEU A 156 -16.49 1.97 -12.07
C LEU A 156 -16.15 3.33 -11.46
N SER A 157 -17.05 3.93 -10.70
CA SER A 157 -16.76 5.19 -10.00
C SER A 157 -15.60 5.05 -8.98
N LEU A 158 -15.41 3.85 -8.46
CA LEU A 158 -14.35 3.56 -7.48
C LEU A 158 -12.95 3.47 -8.09
N ILE A 159 -12.82 3.53 -9.41
CA ILE A 159 -11.50 3.62 -10.06
C ILE A 159 -10.77 4.91 -9.62
N PHE A 160 -11.48 6.02 -9.45
CA PHE A 160 -10.88 7.27 -8.98
C PHE A 160 -10.24 7.14 -7.58
N PRO A 161 -10.97 6.69 -6.53
CA PRO A 161 -10.36 6.48 -5.23
C PRO A 161 -9.31 5.36 -5.23
N ALA A 162 -9.48 4.29 -6.03
CA ALA A 162 -8.50 3.22 -6.13
C ALA A 162 -7.15 3.72 -6.66
N ILE A 163 -7.16 4.50 -7.74
CA ILE A 163 -5.95 5.12 -8.29
C ILE A 163 -5.36 6.11 -7.27
N SER A 164 -6.21 6.94 -6.63
CA SER A 164 -5.74 7.95 -5.67
C SER A 164 -5.04 7.32 -4.48
N ILE A 165 -5.63 6.30 -3.85
CA ILE A 165 -5.03 5.59 -2.72
C ILE A 165 -3.77 4.84 -3.15
N GLY A 166 -3.78 4.21 -4.34
CA GLY A 166 -2.62 3.54 -4.90
C GLY A 166 -1.45 4.49 -5.09
N LEU A 167 -1.67 5.66 -5.69
CA LEU A 167 -0.63 6.67 -5.90
C LEU A 167 -0.11 7.27 -4.59
N PHE A 168 -0.97 7.56 -3.62
CA PHE A 168 -0.52 7.99 -2.29
C PHE A 168 0.35 6.93 -1.61
N SER A 169 -0.03 5.66 -1.70
CA SER A 169 0.75 4.55 -1.14
C SER A 169 2.13 4.43 -1.81
N VAL A 170 2.18 4.60 -3.14
CA VAL A 170 3.46 4.68 -3.88
C VAL A 170 4.24 5.93 -3.46
N GLY A 171 3.58 7.06 -3.18
CA GLY A 171 4.22 8.27 -2.68
C GLY A 171 4.95 8.03 -1.35
N VAL A 172 4.35 7.30 -0.41
CA VAL A 172 5.01 6.90 0.84
C VAL A 172 6.23 6.02 0.55
N LEU A 173 6.08 5.02 -0.35
CA LEU A 173 7.20 4.17 -0.77
C LEU A 173 8.32 4.98 -1.42
N ASN A 174 7.98 5.94 -2.30
CA ASN A 174 8.97 6.76 -2.99
C ASN A 174 9.79 7.62 -2.03
N ILE A 175 9.17 8.22 -0.99
CA ILE A 175 9.92 8.95 0.04
C ILE A 175 10.91 8.05 0.78
N ASN A 176 10.51 6.83 1.14
CA ASN A 176 11.43 5.84 1.71
C ASN A 176 12.60 5.54 0.76
N ASN A 177 12.29 5.30 -0.52
CA ASN A 177 13.29 5.00 -1.54
C ASN A 177 14.20 6.21 -1.84
N MET A 178 13.69 7.44 -1.76
CA MET A 178 14.49 8.66 -1.90
C MET A 178 15.47 8.81 -0.74
N ARG A 179 15.02 8.57 0.51
CA ARG A 179 15.86 8.61 1.71
C ARG A 179 16.98 7.59 1.62
N ASP A 180 16.66 6.36 1.25
CA ASP A 180 17.60 5.24 1.26
C ASP A 180 18.37 5.11 -0.09
N ARG A 181 18.18 6.03 -1.04
CA ARG A 181 18.62 5.95 -2.44
C ARG A 181 20.11 5.65 -2.63
N VAL A 182 21.00 6.30 -1.85
CA VAL A 182 22.45 6.10 -1.96
C VAL A 182 22.82 4.71 -1.43
N ASN A 183 22.28 4.34 -0.29
CA ASN A 183 22.46 3.01 0.29
C ASN A 183 21.89 1.91 -0.61
N ASP A 184 20.67 2.06 -1.11
CA ASP A 184 20.01 1.12 -2.02
C ASP A 184 20.88 0.87 -3.28
N LYS A 185 21.40 1.95 -3.90
CA LYS A 185 22.29 1.84 -5.06
C LYS A 185 23.57 1.06 -4.74
N LYS A 186 24.18 1.31 -3.56
CA LYS A 186 25.41 0.64 -3.12
C LYS A 186 25.21 -0.87 -2.96
N TYR A 187 24.04 -1.29 -2.50
CA TYR A 187 23.70 -2.70 -2.27
C TYR A 187 22.87 -3.34 -3.39
N GLY A 188 22.86 -2.72 -4.59
CA GLY A 188 22.25 -3.28 -5.79
C GLY A 188 20.72 -3.26 -5.84
N LYS A 189 20.06 -2.48 -4.98
CA LYS A 189 18.62 -2.26 -5.00
C LYS A 189 18.27 -1.12 -5.94
N THR A 190 17.75 -1.44 -7.13
CA THR A 190 17.47 -0.47 -8.21
C THR A 190 16.03 -0.01 -8.20
N THR A 191 15.61 0.69 -7.14
CA THR A 191 14.28 1.29 -7.02
C THR A 191 14.04 2.39 -8.07
N ILE A 192 12.79 2.83 -8.26
CA ILE A 192 12.47 3.95 -9.16
C ILE A 192 13.25 5.21 -8.75
N ALA A 193 13.35 5.51 -7.44
CA ALA A 193 14.13 6.65 -6.95
C ALA A 193 15.63 6.54 -7.29
N VAL A 194 16.21 5.34 -7.23
CA VAL A 194 17.61 5.09 -7.65
C VAL A 194 17.79 5.34 -9.14
N ARG A 195 16.85 4.87 -9.99
CA ARG A 195 16.91 5.04 -11.45
C ARG A 195 16.74 6.49 -11.88
N LEU A 196 15.83 7.19 -11.24
CA LEU A 196 15.51 8.59 -11.57
C LEU A 196 16.57 9.58 -11.06
N GLY A 197 17.24 9.27 -9.95
CA GLY A 197 18.08 10.24 -9.24
C GLY A 197 17.25 11.24 -8.42
N ALA A 198 17.92 12.09 -7.63
CA ALA A 198 17.25 12.94 -6.63
C ALA A 198 16.19 13.88 -7.23
N GLU A 199 16.56 14.65 -8.26
CA GLU A 199 15.68 15.67 -8.84
C GLU A 199 14.42 15.06 -9.49
N LYS A 200 14.59 14.04 -10.33
CA LYS A 200 13.47 13.40 -11.03
C LYS A 200 12.61 12.59 -10.06
N ALA A 201 13.18 12.01 -9.00
CA ALA A 201 12.42 11.35 -7.95
C ALA A 201 11.54 12.35 -7.16
N ALA A 202 12.00 13.59 -6.97
CA ALA A 202 11.18 14.66 -6.39
C ALA A 202 10.03 15.09 -7.33
N LEU A 203 10.27 15.18 -8.63
CA LEU A 203 9.21 15.43 -9.62
C LEU A 203 8.20 14.27 -9.66
N TYR A 204 8.68 13.04 -9.57
CA TYR A 204 7.83 11.86 -9.47
C TYR A 204 6.98 11.91 -8.20
N GLN A 205 7.55 12.30 -7.04
CA GLN A 205 6.80 12.51 -5.81
C GLN A 205 5.67 13.54 -5.98
N MET A 206 5.96 14.65 -6.66
CA MET A 206 4.93 15.65 -6.95
C MET A 206 3.76 15.07 -7.76
N ALA A 207 4.04 14.23 -8.76
CA ALA A 207 3.01 13.55 -9.53
C ALA A 207 2.21 12.56 -8.66
N LEU A 208 2.89 11.77 -7.81
CA LEU A 208 2.28 10.78 -6.93
C LEU A 208 1.31 11.37 -5.91
N VAL A 209 1.55 12.60 -5.44
CA VAL A 209 0.65 13.26 -4.48
C VAL A 209 -0.29 14.26 -5.15
N GLY A 210 0.07 14.82 -6.30
CA GLY A 210 -0.74 15.82 -7.00
C GLY A 210 -1.88 15.19 -7.83
N ILE A 211 -1.60 14.11 -8.55
CA ILE A 211 -2.63 13.42 -9.36
C ILE A 211 -3.81 12.95 -8.51
N PRO A 212 -3.64 12.34 -7.32
CA PRO A 212 -4.76 11.96 -6.45
C PRO A 212 -5.68 13.13 -6.07
N VAL A 213 -5.12 14.31 -5.81
CA VAL A 213 -5.91 15.51 -5.51
C VAL A 213 -6.79 15.88 -6.70
N ILE A 214 -6.21 15.92 -7.90
CA ILE A 214 -6.95 16.21 -9.14
C ILE A 214 -8.07 15.17 -9.34
N LEU A 215 -7.77 13.88 -9.18
CA LEU A 215 -8.74 12.79 -9.34
C LEU A 215 -9.88 12.90 -8.32
N THR A 216 -9.58 13.31 -7.08
CA THR A 216 -10.60 13.51 -6.04
C THR A 216 -11.52 14.69 -6.36
N VAL A 217 -10.96 15.79 -6.89
CA VAL A 217 -11.76 16.93 -7.38
C VAL A 217 -12.64 16.50 -8.55
N VAL A 218 -12.07 15.83 -9.56
CA VAL A 218 -12.82 15.33 -10.72
C VAL A 218 -13.95 14.39 -10.30
N TYR A 219 -13.68 13.46 -9.39
CA TYR A 219 -14.70 12.59 -8.81
C TYR A 219 -15.82 13.39 -8.13
N GLY A 220 -15.46 14.38 -7.29
CA GLY A 220 -16.42 15.23 -6.61
C GLY A 220 -17.33 16.03 -7.57
N LEU A 221 -16.79 16.50 -8.68
CA LEU A 221 -17.53 17.21 -9.71
C LEU A 221 -18.45 16.29 -10.51
N ILE A 222 -17.94 15.13 -10.98
CA ILE A 222 -18.72 14.18 -11.78
C ILE A 222 -19.90 13.61 -10.99
N TYR A 223 -19.67 13.25 -9.72
CA TYR A 223 -20.69 12.61 -8.89
C TYR A 223 -21.45 13.58 -7.98
N HIS A 224 -21.32 14.90 -8.20
CA HIS A 224 -21.95 15.96 -7.40
C HIS A 224 -21.72 15.82 -5.89
N ALA A 225 -20.55 15.33 -5.51
CA ALA A 225 -20.13 15.10 -4.14
C ALA A 225 -19.20 16.21 -3.66
N ILE A 226 -19.77 17.40 -3.43
CA ILE A 226 -19.02 18.63 -3.11
C ILE A 226 -18.07 18.46 -1.91
N SER A 227 -18.38 17.56 -0.98
CA SER A 227 -17.51 17.25 0.17
C SER A 227 -16.11 16.78 -0.27
N PHE A 228 -15.98 16.00 -1.34
CA PHE A 228 -14.69 15.59 -1.86
C PHE A 228 -13.88 16.75 -2.43
N VAL A 229 -14.56 17.71 -3.08
CA VAL A 229 -13.91 18.93 -3.57
C VAL A 229 -13.38 19.76 -2.39
N VAL A 230 -14.21 19.98 -1.37
CA VAL A 230 -13.79 20.70 -0.16
C VAL A 230 -12.64 20.01 0.55
N MET A 231 -12.71 18.69 0.75
CA MET A 231 -11.61 17.91 1.34
C MET A 231 -10.32 18.02 0.53
N SER A 232 -10.41 18.02 -0.81
CA SER A 232 -9.25 18.20 -1.68
C SER A 232 -8.59 19.57 -1.49
N LEU A 233 -9.36 20.62 -1.32
CA LEU A 233 -8.83 21.96 -1.04
C LEU A 233 -8.11 22.03 0.31
N ILE A 234 -8.63 21.33 1.33
CA ILE A 234 -7.98 21.26 2.66
C ILE A 234 -6.65 20.49 2.57
N ILE A 235 -6.62 19.37 1.83
CA ILE A 235 -5.43 18.53 1.74
C ILE A 235 -4.30 19.13 0.89
N ILE A 236 -4.60 20.15 0.07
CA ILE A 236 -3.58 20.88 -0.70
C ILE A 236 -2.55 21.54 0.23
N ILE A 237 -2.97 22.02 1.40
CA ILE A 237 -2.06 22.70 2.34
C ILE A 237 -0.94 21.75 2.82
N PRO A 238 -1.23 20.61 3.46
CA PRO A 238 -0.18 19.68 3.88
C PRO A 238 0.64 19.12 2.69
N ILE A 239 0.01 18.88 1.54
CA ILE A 239 0.74 18.44 0.33
C ILE A 239 1.73 19.51 -0.13
N SER A 240 1.33 20.78 -0.13
CA SER A 240 2.23 21.88 -0.53
C SER A 240 3.42 22.02 0.43
N LEU A 241 3.18 21.85 1.73
CA LEU A 241 4.25 21.84 2.73
C LEU A 241 5.19 20.66 2.55
N HIS A 242 4.64 19.46 2.33
CA HIS A 242 5.41 18.25 2.01
C HIS A 242 6.29 18.45 0.78
N LEU A 243 5.72 18.92 -0.34
CA LEU A 243 6.46 19.16 -1.58
C LEU A 243 7.56 20.22 -1.39
N LYS A 244 7.30 21.28 -0.62
CA LYS A 244 8.32 22.28 -0.28
C LYS A 244 9.53 21.61 0.39
N VAL A 245 9.31 20.70 1.33
CA VAL A 245 10.40 19.94 1.99
C VAL A 245 11.11 19.05 0.98
N VAL A 246 10.38 18.32 0.16
CA VAL A 246 10.94 17.40 -0.86
C VAL A 246 11.86 18.15 -1.84
N PHE A 247 11.46 19.34 -2.31
CA PHE A 247 12.26 20.12 -3.25
C PHE A 247 13.39 20.93 -2.61
N GLN A 248 13.21 21.40 -1.38
CA GLN A 248 14.25 22.20 -0.68
C GLN A 248 15.37 21.34 -0.11
N LYS A 249 15.07 20.12 0.27
CA LYS A 249 15.98 19.25 1.02
C LYS A 249 16.38 18.06 0.14
N GLN A 250 17.20 18.29 -0.88
CA GLN A 250 17.86 17.21 -1.61
C GLN A 250 18.80 16.36 -0.75
N ASN A 251 18.90 16.68 0.55
CA ASN A 251 19.73 15.96 1.51
C ASN A 251 18.91 14.86 2.17
N GLU A 252 19.27 13.61 1.91
CA GLU A 252 18.60 12.37 2.26
C GLU A 252 18.19 12.25 3.75
N LYS A 253 18.99 12.82 4.65
CA LYS A 253 18.75 12.82 6.11
C LYS A 253 17.45 13.50 6.57
N ASN A 254 16.85 14.32 5.72
CA ASN A 254 15.70 15.13 6.12
C ASN A 254 14.34 14.46 5.82
N PHE A 255 14.32 13.34 5.08
CA PHE A 255 13.08 12.66 4.75
C PHE A 255 12.46 11.85 5.90
N ASP A 256 13.21 11.58 6.99
CA ASP A 256 12.65 10.91 8.16
C ASP A 256 11.54 11.72 8.86
N LEU A 257 11.57 13.05 8.74
CA LEU A 257 10.52 13.92 9.27
C LEU A 257 9.23 13.87 8.46
N GLU A 258 9.33 13.53 7.17
CA GLU A 258 8.18 13.41 6.26
C GLU A 258 7.46 12.06 6.38
N LEU A 259 8.09 11.09 7.05
CA LEU A 259 7.56 9.74 7.26
C LEU A 259 6.91 9.55 8.63
N LYS A 260 6.97 10.56 9.50
CA LYS A 260 6.33 10.61 10.82
C LYS A 260 5.00 11.35 10.77
#